data_881b1635d5bbd26797f0090347616bcc
#
_entry.id   881b1635d5bbd26797f0090347616bcc
#
_cell.length_a   1.000
_cell.length_b   1.000
_cell.length_c   1.000
_cell.angle_alpha   90.00
_cell.angle_beta   90.00
_cell.angle_gamma   90.00
#
_symmetry.space_group_name_H-M   'P 1'
#
loop_
_entity.id
_entity.type
_entity.pdbx_description
1 polymer ?
#
loop_
_entity_poly.entity_id
_entity_poly.type
_entity_poly.pdbx_seq_one_letter_code
_entity_poly.pdbx_strand_id
1 'polypeptide(L)'
;MKIFLITILTTFFICFSCQNDEKQLQSATKKDHKLQTIIFDNINNEWAFYDINLQPETELLVTNWVEWRLLLTELHQKPKTSIVAFQQKAKTLSKKVVDLNNNLPTSLNLPAIKSRIAVLTTKIYELDLYLNLDKIPSQKVVKIIPEINSALLSLELQIEEVNQKQHIPLEQGESELRKIQDTTRAIPSIPTQNFLSH
;
A
#
# COMPACT_ATOMS: atom_id res chain seq x y z
N MET A 1 -39.53 21.26 -63.23
CA MET A 1 -38.71 22.34 -62.70
C MET A 1 -38.93 22.56 -61.19
N LYS A 2 -40.15 22.67 -60.67
CA LYS A 2 -40.41 22.88 -59.23
C LYS A 2 -39.97 21.74 -58.34
N ILE A 3 -40.10 20.47 -58.73
CA ILE A 3 -39.69 19.28 -57.94
C ILE A 3 -38.16 19.21 -57.83
N PHE A 4 -37.45 19.57 -58.86
CA PHE A 4 -35.96 19.59 -58.91
C PHE A 4 -35.37 20.65 -57.94
N LEU A 5 -36.05 21.77 -57.78
CA LEU A 5 -35.68 22.84 -56.86
C LEU A 5 -35.93 22.44 -55.38
N ILE A 6 -36.98 21.67 -55.10
CA ILE A 6 -37.29 21.16 -53.76
C ILE A 6 -36.29 20.11 -53.34
N THR A 7 -35.83 19.20 -54.23
CA THR A 7 -34.83 18.20 -53.89
C THR A 7 -33.44 18.81 -53.66
N ILE A 8 -33.06 19.88 -54.31
CA ILE A 8 -31.81 20.61 -54.07
C ILE A 8 -31.87 21.34 -52.70
N LEU A 9 -33.01 21.91 -52.36
CA LEU A 9 -33.19 22.61 -51.09
C LEU A 9 -33.17 21.64 -49.89
N THR A 10 -33.72 20.42 -50.03
CA THR A 10 -33.69 19.41 -48.94
C THR A 10 -32.29 18.82 -48.75
N THR A 11 -31.51 18.58 -49.82
CA THR A 11 -30.13 18.13 -49.71
C THR A 11 -29.21 19.17 -49.08
N PHE A 12 -29.45 20.46 -49.31
CA PHE A 12 -28.67 21.54 -48.68
C PHE A 12 -28.90 21.64 -47.17
N PHE A 13 -30.08 21.29 -46.64
CA PHE A 13 -30.41 21.33 -45.21
C PHE A 13 -29.76 20.17 -44.40
N ILE A 14 -29.45 19.04 -45.04
CA ILE A 14 -28.82 17.86 -44.40
C ILE A 14 -27.35 18.11 -44.11
N CYS A 15 -26.66 18.96 -44.88
CA CYS A 15 -25.21 19.22 -44.68
C CYS A 15 -24.87 20.15 -43.49
N PHE A 16 -25.86 20.84 -42.90
CA PHE A 16 -25.60 21.75 -41.77
C PHE A 16 -25.73 21.12 -40.37
N SER A 17 -26.15 19.88 -40.28
CA SER A 17 -26.45 19.22 -38.96
C SER A 17 -25.20 18.69 -38.23
N CYS A 18 -24.04 18.53 -38.89
CA CYS A 18 -22.85 17.89 -38.29
C CYS A 18 -21.87 18.82 -37.54
N GLN A 19 -22.05 20.14 -37.56
CA GLN A 19 -21.04 21.05 -36.99
C GLN A 19 -21.13 21.24 -35.47
N ASN A 20 -22.24 20.91 -34.86
CA ASN A 20 -22.41 21.08 -33.40
C ASN A 20 -21.76 19.96 -32.59
N ASP A 21 -21.71 18.74 -33.10
CA ASP A 21 -21.17 17.57 -32.38
C ASP A 21 -19.66 17.63 -32.23
N GLU A 22 -18.95 18.13 -33.27
CA GLU A 22 -17.48 18.27 -33.19
C GLU A 22 -17.03 19.32 -32.14
N LYS A 23 -17.74 20.43 -32.05
CA LYS A 23 -17.43 21.47 -31.06
C LYS A 23 -17.73 21.00 -29.60
N GLN A 24 -18.80 20.24 -29.42
CA GLN A 24 -19.13 19.64 -28.12
C GLN A 24 -18.09 18.57 -27.75
N LEU A 25 -17.72 17.70 -28.68
CA LEU A 25 -16.70 16.68 -28.45
C LEU A 25 -15.33 17.31 -28.14
N GLN A 26 -14.89 18.33 -28.89
CA GLN A 26 -13.66 19.05 -28.60
C GLN A 26 -13.67 19.77 -27.23
N SER A 27 -14.82 20.33 -26.84
CA SER A 27 -14.98 21.00 -25.55
C SER A 27 -14.96 19.99 -24.39
N ALA A 28 -15.57 18.84 -24.55
CA ALA A 28 -15.54 17.73 -23.57
C ALA A 28 -14.11 17.19 -23.41
N THR A 29 -13.43 16.91 -24.52
CA THR A 29 -12.04 16.42 -24.51
C THR A 29 -11.08 17.42 -23.83
N LYS A 30 -11.24 18.72 -24.08
CA LYS A 30 -10.45 19.77 -23.40
C LYS A 30 -10.72 19.84 -21.90
N LYS A 31 -11.98 19.67 -21.47
CA LYS A 31 -12.33 19.63 -20.04
C LYS A 31 -11.74 18.40 -19.35
N ASP A 32 -11.83 17.24 -19.99
CA ASP A 32 -11.28 16.00 -19.46
C ASP A 32 -9.76 16.08 -19.34
N HIS A 33 -9.08 16.60 -20.36
CA HIS A 33 -7.63 16.81 -20.31
C HIS A 33 -7.23 17.77 -19.19
N LYS A 34 -7.95 18.89 -19.02
CA LYS A 34 -7.69 19.83 -17.92
C LYS A 34 -7.92 19.18 -16.55
N LEU A 35 -8.98 18.38 -16.41
CA LEU A 35 -9.26 17.65 -15.17
C LEU A 35 -8.15 16.64 -14.85
N GLN A 36 -7.72 15.87 -15.84
CA GLN A 36 -6.60 14.92 -15.69
C GLN A 36 -5.30 15.61 -15.28
N THR A 37 -5.01 16.79 -15.83
CA THR A 37 -3.84 17.59 -15.44
C THR A 37 -3.93 18.01 -13.99
N ILE A 38 -5.07 18.52 -13.53
CA ILE A 38 -5.28 18.92 -12.13
C ILE A 38 -5.13 17.71 -11.20
N ILE A 39 -5.70 16.57 -11.56
CA ILE A 39 -5.57 15.32 -10.77
C ILE A 39 -4.10 14.91 -10.69
N PHE A 40 -3.40 14.92 -11.82
CA PHE A 40 -1.98 14.60 -11.88
C PHE A 40 -1.14 15.52 -10.99
N ASP A 41 -1.33 16.84 -11.10
CA ASP A 41 -0.57 17.82 -10.32
C ASP A 41 -0.82 17.65 -8.82
N ASN A 42 -2.06 17.45 -8.41
CA ASN A 42 -2.40 17.21 -7.00
C ASN A 42 -1.70 15.98 -6.45
N ILE A 43 -1.76 14.85 -7.16
CA ILE A 43 -1.12 13.62 -6.75
C ILE A 43 0.40 13.76 -6.80
N ASN A 44 0.92 14.36 -7.86
CA ASN A 44 2.35 14.54 -8.03
C ASN A 44 2.96 15.41 -6.93
N ASN A 45 2.29 16.45 -6.48
CA ASN A 45 2.80 17.33 -5.42
C ASN A 45 2.90 16.61 -4.09
N GLU A 46 1.93 15.76 -3.76
CA GLU A 46 1.85 15.05 -2.48
C GLU A 46 2.57 13.69 -2.49
N TRP A 47 2.97 13.17 -3.67
CA TRP A 47 3.63 11.88 -3.78
C TRP A 47 5.05 11.95 -3.22
N ALA A 48 5.15 11.78 -1.92
CA ALA A 48 6.41 11.71 -1.20
C ALA A 48 6.30 10.68 -0.09
N PHE A 49 7.22 9.72 -0.09
CA PHE A 49 7.33 8.69 0.94
C PHE A 49 8.66 8.87 1.66
N TYR A 50 8.63 8.64 2.96
CA TYR A 50 9.76 8.86 3.86
C TYR A 50 9.95 7.61 4.70
N ASP A 51 11.18 7.18 4.86
CA ASP A 51 11.62 6.20 5.83
C ASP A 51 12.47 6.88 6.90
N ILE A 52 12.58 6.25 8.05
CA ILE A 52 13.51 6.70 9.10
C ILE A 52 14.86 6.03 8.89
N ASN A 53 15.91 6.71 9.35
CA ASN A 53 17.22 6.06 9.47
C ASN A 53 17.16 5.12 10.68
N LEU A 54 17.13 3.83 10.42
CA LEU A 54 17.22 2.82 11.46
C LEU A 54 18.59 2.89 12.17
N GLN A 55 18.62 2.51 13.46
CA GLN A 55 19.89 2.35 14.16
C GLN A 55 20.75 1.28 13.46
N PRO A 56 22.07 1.40 13.46
CA PRO A 56 22.97 0.47 12.73
C PRO A 56 22.72 -1.00 13.09
N GLU A 57 22.45 -1.30 14.34
CA GLU A 57 22.15 -2.64 14.83
C GLU A 57 20.82 -3.15 14.27
N THR A 58 19.83 -2.27 14.18
CA THR A 58 18.50 -2.58 13.62
C THR A 58 18.58 -2.76 12.10
N GLU A 59 19.40 -1.96 11.43
CA GLU A 59 19.62 -2.09 10.00
C GLU A 59 20.21 -3.47 9.64
N LEU A 60 21.06 -4.03 10.48
CA LEU A 60 21.56 -5.39 10.31
C LEU A 60 20.43 -6.45 10.32
N LEU A 61 19.37 -6.25 11.10
CA LEU A 61 18.24 -7.18 11.14
C LEU A 61 17.46 -7.20 9.82
N VAL A 62 17.35 -6.05 9.14
CA VAL A 62 16.60 -5.91 7.88
C VAL A 62 17.47 -6.05 6.63
N THR A 63 18.80 -6.13 6.78
CA THR A 63 19.75 -6.19 5.65
C THR A 63 19.44 -7.33 4.69
N ASN A 64 19.09 -8.50 5.21
CA ASN A 64 18.77 -9.68 4.41
C ASN A 64 17.28 -9.79 4.04
N TRP A 65 16.46 -8.85 4.47
CA TRP A 65 15.03 -8.80 4.10
C TRP A 65 14.88 -8.07 2.77
N VAL A 66 15.05 -8.83 1.70
CA VAL A 66 15.07 -8.31 0.32
C VAL A 66 13.76 -7.61 -0.03
N GLU A 67 12.64 -8.17 0.37
CA GLU A 67 11.29 -7.66 0.09
C GLU A 67 11.08 -6.27 0.72
N TRP A 68 11.60 -6.04 1.93
CA TRP A 68 11.61 -4.75 2.59
C TRP A 68 12.35 -3.70 1.75
N ARG A 69 13.59 -3.99 1.35
CA ARG A 69 14.39 -3.08 0.54
C ARG A 69 13.78 -2.79 -0.83
N LEU A 70 13.18 -3.82 -1.45
CA LEU A 70 12.48 -3.66 -2.73
C LEU A 70 11.23 -2.79 -2.59
N LEU A 71 10.49 -2.89 -1.48
CA LEU A 71 9.35 -2.02 -1.22
C LEU A 71 9.79 -0.57 -1.02
N LEU A 72 10.79 -0.31 -0.18
CA LEU A 72 11.33 1.04 0.05
C LEU A 72 11.84 1.67 -1.25
N THR A 73 12.63 0.92 -2.03
CA THR A 73 13.13 1.37 -3.34
C THR A 73 11.97 1.76 -4.25
N GLU A 74 10.89 0.98 -4.26
CA GLU A 74 9.71 1.26 -5.09
C GLU A 74 8.95 2.50 -4.59
N LEU A 75 8.81 2.69 -3.28
CA LEU A 75 8.17 3.87 -2.69
C LEU A 75 8.90 5.17 -3.06
N HIS A 76 10.24 5.17 -3.01
CA HIS A 76 11.05 6.35 -3.32
C HIS A 76 11.09 6.71 -4.80
N GLN A 77 10.74 5.77 -5.69
CA GLN A 77 10.70 6.04 -7.13
C GLN A 77 9.40 6.73 -7.53
N LYS A 78 9.42 8.07 -7.55
CA LYS A 78 8.25 8.87 -7.95
C LYS A 78 7.99 8.77 -9.46
N PRO A 79 6.75 8.47 -9.88
CA PRO A 79 6.33 8.56 -11.29
C PRO A 79 6.39 10.00 -11.80
N LYS A 80 6.82 10.20 -13.06
CA LYS A 80 7.07 11.56 -13.61
C LYS A 80 6.15 11.94 -14.76
N THR A 81 5.47 11.00 -15.41
CA THR A 81 4.96 11.25 -16.76
C THR A 81 3.44 11.34 -16.87
N SER A 82 2.66 10.60 -16.11
CA SER A 82 1.21 10.52 -16.32
C SER A 82 0.48 9.87 -15.14
N ILE A 83 -0.85 10.02 -15.10
CA ILE A 83 -1.73 9.29 -14.17
C ILE A 83 -1.55 7.77 -14.33
N VAL A 84 -1.41 7.27 -15.55
CA VAL A 84 -1.18 5.84 -15.82
C VAL A 84 0.09 5.34 -15.13
N ALA A 85 1.15 6.16 -15.09
CA ALA A 85 2.37 5.81 -14.38
C ALA A 85 2.15 5.68 -12.86
N PHE A 86 1.29 6.54 -12.25
CA PHE A 86 0.89 6.40 -10.84
C PHE A 86 0.05 5.15 -10.59
N GLN A 87 -0.87 4.82 -11.51
CA GLN A 87 -1.66 3.58 -11.44
C GLN A 87 -0.77 2.34 -11.48
N GLN A 88 0.17 2.28 -12.41
CA GLN A 88 1.13 1.19 -12.52
C GLN A 88 2.03 1.08 -11.27
N LYS A 89 2.48 2.22 -10.75
CA LYS A 89 3.27 2.29 -9.53
C LYS A 89 2.49 1.74 -8.32
N ALA A 90 1.25 2.17 -8.11
CA ALA A 90 0.40 1.68 -7.03
C ALA A 90 0.17 0.17 -7.13
N LYS A 91 -0.09 -0.34 -8.33
CA LYS A 91 -0.22 -1.80 -8.56
C LYS A 91 1.07 -2.57 -8.26
N THR A 92 2.24 -1.98 -8.56
CA THR A 92 3.54 -2.57 -8.23
C THR A 92 3.76 -2.58 -6.72
N LEU A 93 3.45 -1.47 -6.04
CA LEU A 93 3.51 -1.37 -4.57
C LEU A 93 2.60 -2.39 -3.89
N SER A 94 1.37 -2.56 -4.40
CA SER A 94 0.41 -3.56 -3.88
C SER A 94 0.94 -4.99 -3.95
N LYS A 95 1.69 -5.34 -4.98
CA LYS A 95 2.36 -6.65 -5.06
C LYS A 95 3.51 -6.77 -4.08
N LYS A 96 4.40 -5.76 -4.04
CA LYS A 96 5.60 -5.79 -3.19
C LYS A 96 5.27 -5.79 -1.69
N VAL A 97 4.21 -5.10 -1.26
CA VAL A 97 3.84 -5.07 0.16
C VAL A 97 3.34 -6.42 0.67
N VAL A 98 2.68 -7.21 -0.17
CA VAL A 98 2.26 -8.58 0.18
C VAL A 98 3.47 -9.48 0.39
N ASP A 99 4.50 -9.30 -0.43
CA ASP A 99 5.72 -10.10 -0.37
C ASP A 99 6.51 -9.91 0.93
N LEU A 100 6.27 -8.84 1.70
CA LEU A 100 6.93 -8.61 3.00
C LEU A 100 6.82 -9.80 3.97
N ASN A 101 5.75 -10.58 3.87
CA ASN A 101 5.55 -11.75 4.74
C ASN A 101 6.32 -12.99 4.29
N ASN A 102 6.85 -13.03 3.05
CA ASN A 102 7.41 -14.25 2.48
C ASN A 102 8.74 -14.66 3.11
N ASN A 103 9.66 -13.70 3.31
CA ASN A 103 10.99 -13.95 3.87
C ASN A 103 11.25 -13.05 5.08
N LEU A 104 10.25 -12.92 5.94
CA LEU A 104 10.36 -12.14 7.17
C LEU A 104 11.46 -12.74 8.08
N PRO A 105 12.47 -11.97 8.49
CA PRO A 105 13.51 -12.44 9.38
C PRO A 105 12.93 -13.07 10.65
N THR A 106 13.52 -14.16 11.11
CA THR A 106 13.00 -14.91 12.27
C THR A 106 12.85 -14.03 13.52
N SER A 107 13.79 -13.10 13.74
CA SER A 107 13.74 -12.12 14.82
C SER A 107 12.57 -11.15 14.74
N LEU A 108 12.08 -10.88 13.52
CA LEU A 108 10.95 -10.00 13.23
C LEU A 108 9.64 -10.76 13.01
N ASN A 109 9.63 -12.09 13.07
CA ASN A 109 8.44 -12.91 12.88
C ASN A 109 7.51 -12.88 14.10
N LEU A 110 7.10 -11.70 14.52
CA LEU A 110 6.31 -11.41 15.70
C LEU A 110 4.91 -10.90 15.32
N PRO A 111 3.87 -11.17 16.12
CA PRO A 111 2.52 -10.67 15.87
C PRO A 111 2.45 -9.15 15.70
N ALA A 112 3.25 -8.40 16.48
CA ALA A 112 3.31 -6.95 16.42
C ALA A 112 3.82 -6.44 15.05
N ILE A 113 4.85 -7.04 14.50
CA ILE A 113 5.38 -6.74 13.15
C ILE A 113 4.35 -7.10 12.09
N LYS A 114 3.79 -8.31 12.13
CA LYS A 114 2.78 -8.77 11.17
C LYS A 114 1.54 -7.87 11.14
N SER A 115 1.09 -7.40 12.30
CA SER A 115 -0.02 -6.47 12.41
C SER A 115 0.27 -5.14 11.70
N ARG A 116 1.48 -4.59 11.82
CA ARG A 116 1.88 -3.35 11.15
C ARG A 116 2.07 -3.54 9.64
N ILE A 117 2.62 -4.67 9.22
CA ILE A 117 2.66 -5.04 7.79
C ILE A 117 1.23 -5.10 7.23
N ALA A 118 0.27 -5.67 7.95
CA ALA A 118 -1.13 -5.74 7.51
C ALA A 118 -1.76 -4.34 7.37
N VAL A 119 -1.47 -3.42 8.29
CA VAL A 119 -1.94 -2.01 8.19
C VAL A 119 -1.32 -1.33 6.97
N LEU A 120 0.00 -1.44 6.78
CA LEU A 120 0.69 -0.89 5.61
C LEU A 120 0.14 -1.47 4.30
N THR A 121 -0.09 -2.78 4.26
CA THR A 121 -0.71 -3.47 3.11
C THR A 121 -2.10 -2.89 2.80
N THR A 122 -2.93 -2.69 3.81
CA THR A 122 -4.26 -2.11 3.65
C THR A 122 -4.19 -0.71 3.05
N LYS A 123 -3.28 0.13 3.54
CA LYS A 123 -3.12 1.51 3.05
C LYS A 123 -2.61 1.57 1.60
N ILE A 124 -1.68 0.70 1.23
CA ILE A 124 -1.20 0.59 -0.15
C ILE A 124 -2.30 0.07 -1.08
N TYR A 125 -3.15 -0.87 -0.63
CA TYR A 125 -4.31 -1.33 -1.40
C TYR A 125 -5.37 -0.23 -1.58
N GLU A 126 -5.60 0.61 -0.58
CA GLU A 126 -6.48 1.78 -0.72
C GLU A 126 -5.94 2.76 -1.77
N LEU A 127 -4.62 3.00 -1.81
CA LEU A 127 -3.98 3.83 -2.84
C LEU A 127 -4.19 3.24 -4.23
N ASP A 128 -3.93 1.94 -4.40
CA ASP A 128 -4.14 1.23 -5.67
C ASP A 128 -5.61 1.29 -6.10
N LEU A 129 -6.54 1.03 -5.17
CA LEU A 129 -7.97 1.13 -5.43
C LEU A 129 -8.36 2.53 -5.93
N TYR A 130 -7.99 3.59 -5.21
CA TYR A 130 -8.40 4.96 -5.56
C TYR A 130 -7.83 5.43 -6.89
N LEU A 131 -6.59 5.04 -7.22
CA LEU A 131 -5.95 5.39 -8.49
C LEU A 131 -6.55 4.65 -9.69
N ASN A 132 -7.14 3.47 -9.47
CA ASN A 132 -7.72 2.65 -10.54
C ASN A 132 -9.24 2.77 -10.68
N LEU A 133 -9.89 3.71 -9.97
CA LEU A 133 -11.28 4.06 -10.20
C LEU A 133 -11.45 4.85 -11.51
N ASP A 134 -12.57 4.68 -12.21
CA ASP A 134 -12.91 5.43 -13.42
C ASP A 134 -12.86 6.95 -13.19
N LYS A 135 -13.32 7.40 -12.02
CA LYS A 135 -13.17 8.77 -11.55
C LYS A 135 -12.25 8.78 -10.35
N ILE A 136 -11.02 9.17 -10.58
CA ILE A 136 -9.99 9.22 -9.53
C ILE A 136 -10.36 10.29 -8.49
N PRO A 137 -10.61 9.92 -7.23
CA PRO A 137 -10.88 10.87 -6.16
C PRO A 137 -9.54 11.46 -5.65
N SER A 138 -8.97 12.44 -6.37
CA SER A 138 -7.63 12.96 -6.10
C SER A 138 -7.40 13.36 -4.64
N GLN A 139 -8.41 13.92 -3.97
CA GLN A 139 -8.31 14.27 -2.55
C GLN A 139 -8.15 13.05 -1.63
N LYS A 140 -8.76 11.90 -1.97
CA LYS A 140 -8.55 10.66 -1.22
C LYS A 140 -7.15 10.09 -1.47
N VAL A 141 -6.67 10.18 -2.72
CA VAL A 141 -5.31 9.78 -3.07
C VAL A 141 -4.28 10.64 -2.32
N VAL A 142 -4.47 11.95 -2.30
CA VAL A 142 -3.62 12.88 -1.54
C VAL A 142 -3.63 12.55 -0.05
N LYS A 143 -4.78 12.22 0.52
CA LYS A 143 -4.92 11.90 1.95
C LYS A 143 -4.27 10.55 2.32
N ILE A 144 -4.32 9.55 1.45
CA ILE A 144 -3.79 8.22 1.76
C ILE A 144 -2.26 8.20 1.80
N ILE A 145 -1.57 9.10 1.09
CA ILE A 145 -0.10 9.16 1.06
C ILE A 145 0.50 9.40 2.46
N PRO A 146 0.11 10.43 3.23
CA PRO A 146 0.58 10.58 4.61
C PRO A 146 0.14 9.44 5.53
N GLU A 147 -0.99 8.78 5.26
CA GLU A 147 -1.41 7.60 6.03
C GLU A 147 -0.49 6.40 5.77
N ILE A 148 0.00 6.23 4.52
CA ILE A 148 1.02 5.23 4.20
C ILE A 148 2.34 5.56 4.92
N ASN A 149 2.77 6.82 4.91
CA ASN A 149 3.96 7.26 5.65
C ASN A 149 3.84 6.96 7.16
N SER A 150 2.67 7.20 7.75
CA SER A 150 2.40 6.89 9.15
C SER A 150 2.46 5.38 9.43
N ALA A 151 1.92 4.56 8.53
CA ALA A 151 1.97 3.11 8.64
C ALA A 151 3.40 2.57 8.48
N LEU A 152 4.17 3.14 7.55
CA LEU A 152 5.59 2.82 7.33
C LEU A 152 6.41 3.15 8.59
N LEU A 153 6.30 4.37 9.09
CA LEU A 153 6.95 4.81 10.32
C LEU A 153 6.60 3.91 11.51
N SER A 154 5.32 3.52 11.65
CA SER A 154 4.87 2.62 12.71
C SER A 154 5.53 1.24 12.62
N LEU A 155 5.76 0.73 11.41
CA LEU A 155 6.47 -0.54 11.20
C LEU A 155 7.95 -0.40 11.56
N GLU A 156 8.61 0.66 11.11
CA GLU A 156 10.02 0.95 11.37
C GLU A 156 10.31 1.12 12.87
N LEU A 157 9.48 1.89 13.57
CA LEU A 157 9.58 2.04 15.02
C LEU A 157 9.38 0.72 15.77
N GLN A 158 8.50 -0.16 15.25
CA GLN A 158 8.34 -1.49 15.86
C GLN A 158 9.56 -2.39 15.63
N ILE A 159 10.20 -2.29 14.48
CA ILE A 159 11.46 -3.01 14.19
C ILE A 159 12.55 -2.55 15.17
N GLU A 160 12.67 -1.23 15.39
CA GLU A 160 13.59 -0.65 16.37
C GLU A 160 13.29 -1.17 17.78
N GLU A 161 12.03 -1.18 18.19
CA GLU A 161 11.61 -1.68 19.51
C GLU A 161 11.97 -3.15 19.70
N VAL A 162 11.80 -3.98 18.66
CA VAL A 162 12.19 -5.40 18.71
C VAL A 162 13.70 -5.54 18.92
N ASN A 163 14.50 -4.75 18.18
CA ASN A 163 15.95 -4.76 18.35
C ASN A 163 16.36 -4.35 19.77
N GLN A 164 15.81 -3.25 20.28
CA GLN A 164 16.11 -2.77 21.64
C GLN A 164 15.78 -3.83 22.67
N LYS A 165 14.62 -4.48 22.59
CA LYS A 165 14.21 -5.54 23.55
C LYS A 165 15.14 -6.75 23.54
N GLN A 166 15.75 -7.08 22.41
CA GLN A 166 16.72 -8.18 22.32
C GLN A 166 18.04 -7.88 23.05
N HIS A 167 18.37 -6.60 23.24
CA HIS A 167 19.59 -6.15 23.89
C HIS A 167 19.40 -5.79 25.38
N ILE A 168 18.16 -5.85 25.91
CA ILE A 168 17.91 -5.66 27.34
C ILE A 168 18.43 -6.89 28.09
N PRO A 169 19.40 -6.73 28.98
CA PRO A 169 19.88 -7.86 29.80
C PRO A 169 18.76 -8.34 30.74
N LEU A 170 18.66 -9.65 30.90
CA LEU A 170 17.69 -10.25 31.82
C LEU A 170 18.03 -9.79 33.24
N GLU A 171 17.04 -9.29 33.98
CA GLU A 171 17.20 -8.95 35.38
C GLU A 171 17.42 -10.21 36.23
N GLN A 172 18.07 -10.00 37.37
CA GLN A 172 18.34 -11.10 38.32
C GLN A 172 17.01 -11.67 38.83
N GLY A 173 16.75 -12.95 38.55
CA GLY A 173 15.49 -13.64 38.87
C GLY A 173 14.52 -13.82 37.67
N GLU A 174 14.64 -13.05 36.59
CA GLU A 174 13.77 -13.21 35.39
C GLU A 174 14.02 -14.56 34.72
N SER A 175 15.26 -15.02 34.70
CA SER A 175 15.63 -16.35 34.19
C SER A 175 14.96 -17.50 34.94
N GLU A 176 14.76 -17.33 36.24
CA GLU A 176 14.05 -18.30 37.08
C GLU A 176 12.55 -18.26 36.83
N LEU A 177 11.99 -17.06 36.68
CA LEU A 177 10.57 -16.85 36.39
C LEU A 177 10.20 -17.47 35.03
N ARG A 178 11.05 -17.32 34.02
CA ARG A 178 10.87 -17.97 32.70
C ARG A 178 10.93 -19.50 32.82
N LYS A 179 11.82 -20.03 33.64
CA LYS A 179 11.88 -21.48 33.90
C LYS A 179 10.60 -22.01 34.58
N ILE A 180 10.01 -21.24 35.49
CA ILE A 180 8.77 -21.60 36.20
C ILE A 180 7.57 -21.54 35.22
N GLN A 181 7.55 -20.59 34.28
CA GLN A 181 6.49 -20.44 33.29
C GLN A 181 6.61 -21.42 32.13
N ASP A 182 7.72 -22.12 31.97
CA ASP A 182 7.92 -23.11 30.92
C ASP A 182 7.12 -24.38 31.24
N THR A 183 5.92 -24.44 30.67
CA THR A 183 5.00 -25.58 30.84
C THR A 183 5.53 -26.88 30.20
N THR A 184 6.54 -26.82 29.35
CA THR A 184 7.17 -28.04 28.76
C THR A 184 7.97 -28.81 29.79
N ARG A 185 8.30 -28.18 30.92
CA ARG A 185 9.01 -28.77 32.07
C ARG A 185 8.07 -29.22 33.19
N ALA A 186 6.75 -29.06 33.03
CA ALA A 186 5.78 -29.53 33.99
C ALA A 186 5.93 -31.05 34.16
N ILE A 187 6.10 -31.49 35.39
CA ILE A 187 6.15 -32.91 35.73
C ILE A 187 4.82 -33.54 35.26
N PRO A 188 4.83 -34.57 34.40
CA PRO A 188 3.61 -35.22 34.04
C PRO A 188 2.92 -35.76 35.31
N SER A 189 1.64 -35.42 35.48
CA SER A 189 0.83 -35.93 36.58
C SER A 189 0.94 -37.46 36.59
N ILE A 190 1.35 -38.00 37.71
CA ILE A 190 1.48 -39.45 37.94
C ILE A 190 0.12 -40.07 37.60
N PRO A 191 0.04 -41.06 36.70
CA PRO A 191 -1.23 -41.73 36.43
C PRO A 191 -1.70 -42.38 37.73
N THR A 192 -2.90 -42.05 38.11
CA THR A 192 -3.57 -42.65 39.28
C THR A 192 -3.58 -44.16 39.10
N GLN A 193 -2.83 -44.89 39.91
CA GLN A 193 -2.91 -46.36 39.93
C GLN A 193 -4.33 -46.72 40.35
N ASN A 194 -5.07 -47.33 39.46
CA ASN A 194 -6.31 -48.01 39.81
C ASN A 194 -5.97 -49.19 40.74
N PHE A 195 -6.12 -48.99 42.04
CA PHE A 195 -6.22 -50.08 42.95
C PHE A 195 -7.52 -50.83 42.68
N LEU A 196 -7.46 -51.83 41.82
CA LEU A 196 -8.49 -52.83 41.75
C LEU A 196 -8.37 -53.69 42.97
N SER A 197 -9.35 -53.57 43.86
CA SER A 197 -9.66 -54.41 44.96
C SER A 197 -9.99 -55.84 44.49
N HIS A 198 -9.44 -56.79 45.17
CA HIS A 198 -9.92 -58.18 45.17
C HIS A 198 -11.34 -58.23 45.76
#